data_e52a55bb138b18e92dbb91fd13cae09b
#
_entry.id   e52a55bb138b18e92dbb91fd13cae09b
#
_cell.length_a   1.000
_cell.length_b   1.000
_cell.length_c   1.000
_cell.angle_alpha   90.00
_cell.angle_beta   90.00
_cell.angle_gamma   90.00
#
_symmetry.space_group_name_H-M   'P 1'
#
loop_
_entity.id
_entity.type
_entity.pdbx_description
1 polymer ?
#
loop_
_entity_poly.entity_id
_entity_poly.type
_entity_poly.pdbx_seq_one_letter_code
_entity_poly.pdbx_strand_id
1 'polypeptide(L)'
;MSARVESPKTRGEHCLNVFVSRELKESLKMLADKYDRTTADIVRAVLRIGIPMMEGLSQAEETMVREYIQLFRKLRQVKALKDI
;
A
#
# COMPACT_ATOMS: atom_id res chain seq x y z
N MET A 1 -11.77 -4.12 -13.06
CA MET A 1 -11.99 -4.19 -12.73
C MET A 1 -12.18 -4.59 -12.21
N SER A 2 -12.43 -4.83 -11.94
CA SER A 2 -12.70 -5.15 -11.39
C SER A 2 -13.23 -5.61 -10.94
N ALA A 3 -13.57 -5.84 -10.80
CA ALA A 3 -14.08 -6.23 -10.35
C ALA A 3 -14.52 -6.73 -9.96
N ARG A 4 -14.82 -6.81 -9.75
CA ARG A 4 -15.22 -7.21 -9.26
C ARG A 4 -15.86 -7.53 -8.69
N VAL A 5 -16.32 -7.84 -8.50
CA VAL A 5 -16.84 -8.09 -8.05
C VAL A 5 -17.28 -8.51 -7.52
N GLU A 6 -17.75 -8.73 -7.26
CA GLU A 6 -18.14 -9.16 -6.71
C GLU A 6 -18.47 -9.92 -6.14
N SER A 7 -18.37 -10.28 -6.00
CA SER A 7 -18.51 -11.20 -5.48
C SER A 7 -19.01 -11.09 -4.28
N PRO A 8 -19.54 -11.76 -3.80
CA PRO A 8 -20.11 -11.64 -2.65
C PRO A 8 -19.16 -11.80 -1.68
N LYS A 9 -18.69 -11.00 -1.25
CA LYS A 9 -17.85 -11.00 -0.37
C LYS A 9 -18.33 -11.26 0.87
N THR A 10 -17.55 -11.55 1.75
CA THR A 10 -17.89 -11.76 3.05
C THR A 10 -18.25 -10.49 3.59
N ARG A 11 -19.10 -10.40 4.54
CA ARG A 11 -19.46 -9.22 5.09
C ARG A 11 -18.41 -8.46 5.66
N GLY A 12 -18.28 -7.27 5.50
CA GLY A 12 -17.27 -6.42 6.05
C GLY A 12 -16.05 -6.31 5.18
N GLU A 13 -16.00 -6.97 4.07
CA GLU A 13 -14.84 -6.89 3.21
C GLU A 13 -15.06 -5.85 2.14
N HIS A 14 -14.05 -5.05 1.89
CA HIS A 14 -14.13 -4.01 0.90
C HIS A 14 -12.91 -4.05 0.00
N CYS A 15 -13.07 -3.60 -1.21
CA CYS A 15 -11.99 -3.62 -2.17
C CYS A 15 -11.19 -2.32 -2.07
N LEU A 16 -9.89 -2.44 -2.13
CA LEU A 16 -9.02 -1.29 -2.09
C LEU A 16 -8.12 -1.36 -3.30
N ASN A 17 -8.15 -0.34 -4.12
CA ASN A 17 -7.32 -0.30 -5.31
C ASN A 17 -6.27 0.78 -5.18
N VAL A 18 -5.01 0.39 -5.34
CA VAL A 18 -3.92 1.32 -5.20
C VAL A 18 -2.88 1.00 -6.27
N PHE A 19 -2.38 2.02 -6.93
CA PHE A 19 -1.32 1.83 -7.89
C PHE A 19 0.01 1.96 -7.16
N VAL A 20 0.90 1.04 -7.40
CA VAL A 20 2.22 1.06 -6.77
C VAL A 20 3.28 0.92 -7.83
N SER A 21 4.50 1.30 -7.50
CA SER A 21 5.59 1.19 -8.45
C SER A 21 5.92 -0.27 -8.69
N ARG A 22 6.66 -0.51 -9.75
CA ARG A 22 7.08 -1.86 -10.05
C ARG A 22 7.96 -2.41 -8.93
N GLU A 23 8.85 -1.58 -8.42
CA GLU A 23 9.75 -2.02 -7.36
C GLU A 23 9.00 -2.41 -6.12
N LEU A 24 8.00 -1.64 -5.76
CA LEU A 24 7.22 -1.95 -4.59
C LEU A 24 6.42 -3.24 -4.81
N LYS A 25 5.90 -3.41 -6.00
CA LYS A 25 5.16 -4.60 -6.32
C LYS A 25 6.05 -5.83 -6.23
N GLU A 26 7.28 -5.71 -6.71
CA GLU A 26 8.20 -6.83 -6.66
C GLU A 26 8.63 -7.14 -5.25
N SER A 27 8.80 -6.13 -4.43
CA SER A 27 9.11 -6.35 -3.03
C SER A 27 8.00 -7.13 -2.34
N LEU A 28 6.77 -6.78 -2.64
CA LEU A 28 5.64 -7.49 -2.07
C LEU A 28 5.62 -8.94 -2.53
N LYS A 29 5.95 -9.16 -3.79
CA LYS A 29 5.98 -10.50 -4.31
C LYS A 29 7.06 -11.33 -3.67
N MET A 30 8.21 -10.75 -3.45
CA MET A 30 9.29 -11.45 -2.80
C MET A 30 8.94 -11.84 -1.38
N LEU A 31 8.26 -10.95 -0.68
CA LEU A 31 7.82 -11.27 0.66
C LEU A 31 6.77 -12.40 0.63
N ALA A 32 5.90 -12.36 -0.36
CA ALA A 32 4.89 -13.40 -0.48
C ALA A 32 5.56 -14.76 -0.67
N ASP A 33 6.59 -14.79 -1.50
CA ASP A 33 7.31 -16.03 -1.72
C ASP A 33 8.02 -16.48 -0.46
N LYS A 34 8.61 -15.53 0.25
CA LYS A 34 9.34 -15.87 1.44
C LYS A 34 8.46 -16.50 2.50
N TYR A 35 7.26 -16.01 2.64
CA TYR A 35 6.35 -16.53 3.65
C TYR A 35 5.34 -17.54 3.11
N ASP A 36 5.47 -17.88 1.82
CA ASP A 36 4.58 -18.83 1.19
C ASP A 36 3.13 -18.38 1.31
N ARG A 37 2.89 -17.13 0.97
CA ARG A 37 1.58 -16.55 1.03
C ARG A 37 1.30 -15.80 -0.24
N THR A 38 0.07 -15.38 -0.45
CA THR A 38 -0.27 -14.58 -1.63
C THR A 38 0.17 -13.15 -1.41
N THR A 39 0.32 -12.42 -2.48
CA THR A 39 0.64 -11.01 -2.40
C THR A 39 -0.43 -10.26 -1.61
N ALA A 40 -1.68 -10.63 -1.81
CA ALA A 40 -2.77 -9.98 -1.10
C ALA A 40 -2.64 -10.19 0.41
N ASP A 41 -2.23 -11.37 0.83
CA ASP A 41 -2.02 -11.64 2.24
C ASP A 41 -0.91 -10.77 2.80
N ILE A 42 0.16 -10.58 2.02
CA ILE A 42 1.27 -9.75 2.47
C ILE A 42 0.81 -8.29 2.58
N VAL A 43 0.02 -7.81 1.64
CA VAL A 43 -0.48 -6.44 1.70
C VAL A 43 -1.33 -6.27 2.96
N ARG A 44 -2.19 -7.21 3.26
CA ARG A 44 -3.02 -7.13 4.46
C ARG A 44 -2.16 -7.12 5.71
N ALA A 45 -1.12 -7.95 5.74
CA ALA A 45 -0.25 -8.00 6.89
C ALA A 45 0.50 -6.69 7.07
N VAL A 46 1.02 -6.14 5.98
CA VAL A 46 1.73 -4.88 6.04
C VAL A 46 0.82 -3.76 6.54
N LEU A 47 -0.42 -3.74 6.08
CA LEU A 47 -1.36 -2.73 6.54
C LEU A 47 -1.68 -2.90 8.02
N ARG A 48 -1.85 -4.13 8.46
CA ARG A 48 -2.15 -4.37 9.87
C ARG A 48 -0.99 -4.02 10.77
N ILE A 49 0.23 -4.17 10.29
CA ILE A 49 1.40 -3.79 11.06
C ILE A 49 1.63 -2.29 10.97
N GLY A 50 1.49 -1.74 9.77
CA GLY A 50 1.84 -0.35 9.53
C GLY A 50 0.86 0.66 10.10
N ILE A 51 -0.42 0.35 10.05
CA ILE A 51 -1.41 1.33 10.51
C ILE A 51 -1.24 1.66 11.99
N PRO A 52 -1.11 0.68 12.89
CA PRO A 52 -0.91 1.04 14.29
C PRO A 52 0.39 1.79 14.51
N MET A 53 1.42 1.49 13.71
CA MET A 53 2.66 2.21 13.84
C MET A 53 2.49 3.67 13.47
N MET A 54 1.76 3.93 12.40
CA MET A 54 1.53 5.29 11.97
C MET A 54 0.64 6.05 12.94
N GLU A 55 -0.27 5.35 13.57
CA GLU A 55 -1.16 5.98 14.54
C GLU A 55 -0.42 6.37 15.81
N GLY A 56 0.70 5.70 16.09
CA GLY A 56 1.46 6.00 17.28
C GLY A 56 2.66 6.89 17.07
N LEU A 57 2.77 7.55 15.92
CA LEU A 57 3.92 8.37 15.65
C LEU A 57 3.97 9.61 16.49
N SER A 58 5.18 10.07 16.80
CA SER A 58 5.34 11.32 17.51
C SER A 58 5.09 12.44 16.52
N GLN A 59 5.01 13.65 17.02
CA GLN A 59 4.75 14.80 16.18
C GLN A 59 5.83 14.99 15.14
N ALA A 60 7.08 14.79 15.50
CA ALA A 60 8.17 14.92 14.55
C ALA A 60 8.08 13.86 13.45
N GLU A 61 7.75 12.64 13.85
CA GLU A 61 7.61 11.56 12.88
C GLU A 61 6.43 11.80 11.96
N GLU A 62 5.37 12.34 12.49
CA GLU A 62 4.22 12.67 11.65
C GLU A 62 4.58 13.70 10.60
N THR A 63 5.38 14.68 10.98
CA THR A 63 5.82 15.69 10.04
C THR A 63 6.62 15.06 8.91
N MET A 64 7.48 14.13 9.24
CA MET A 64 8.28 13.45 8.24
C MET A 64 7.39 12.65 7.29
N VAL A 65 6.40 11.99 7.82
CA VAL A 65 5.50 11.21 7.00
C VAL A 65 4.71 12.12 6.06
N ARG A 66 4.25 13.27 6.57
CA ARG A 66 3.51 14.19 5.74
C ARG A 66 4.36 14.72 4.60
N GLU A 67 5.62 15.01 4.90
CA GLU A 67 6.53 15.51 3.88
C GLU A 67 6.81 14.44 2.83
N TYR A 68 6.93 13.22 3.26
CA TYR A 68 7.17 12.12 2.34
C TYR A 68 5.98 11.95 1.40
N ILE A 69 4.78 12.01 1.94
CA ILE A 69 3.58 11.88 1.13
C ILE A 69 3.47 13.02 0.12
N GLN A 70 3.83 14.23 0.55
CA GLN A 70 3.79 15.34 -0.36
C GLN A 70 4.80 15.21 -1.47
N LEU A 71 5.97 14.72 -1.17
CA LEU A 71 6.98 14.51 -2.17
C LEU A 71 6.50 13.50 -3.20
N PHE A 72 5.87 12.45 -2.75
CA PHE A 72 5.34 11.44 -3.61
C PHE A 72 4.35 12.06 -4.57
N ARG A 73 3.45 12.88 -4.07
CA ARG A 73 2.50 13.53 -4.87
C ARG A 73 3.13 14.39 -5.90
N LYS A 74 4.13 15.17 -5.55
CA LYS A 74 4.80 16.03 -6.44
C LYS A 74 5.46 15.26 -7.54
N LEU A 75 6.13 14.17 -7.22
CA LEU A 75 6.80 13.35 -8.22
C LEU A 75 5.82 12.81 -9.23
N ARG A 76 4.66 12.43 -8.76
CA ARG A 76 3.67 11.92 -9.66
C ARG A 76 3.20 12.97 -10.65
N GLN A 77 3.04 14.17 -10.17
CA GLN A 77 2.58 15.21 -11.06
C GLN A 77 3.64 15.57 -12.07
N VAL A 78 4.85 15.61 -11.67
CA VAL A 78 5.88 16.02 -12.55
C VAL A 78 6.18 14.98 -13.58
N LYS A 79 6.13 13.78 -13.28
CA LYS A 79 6.49 12.85 -14.16
C LYS A 79 5.50 12.12 -14.72
N ALA A 80 4.51 12.42 -14.57
CA ALA A 80 3.61 11.72 -15.18
C ALA A 80 3.96 10.42 -14.82
N LEU A 81 4.43 10.37 -13.89
CA LEU A 81 4.92 9.43 -13.45
C LEU A 81 4.55 8.24 -13.62
N LYS A 82 5.00 7.75 -14.05
CA LYS A 82 4.81 6.65 -14.32
C LYS A 82 5.16 5.72 -13.40
N ASP A 83 6.10 5.67 -12.90
CA ASP A 83 6.49 4.72 -12.03
C ASP A 83 6.48 4.97 -10.65
N ILE A 84 5.73 5.73 -10.18
CA ILE A 84 5.69 5.88 -8.77
C ILE A 84 4.48 5.26 -8.20
#